data_794fb02dd9a7916c92d6fad11cc78e03
#
_entry.id   794fb02dd9a7916c92d6fad11cc78e03
#
_cell.length_a   1.000
_cell.length_b   1.000
_cell.length_c   1.000
_cell.angle_alpha   90.00
_cell.angle_beta   90.00
_cell.angle_gamma   90.00
#
_symmetry.space_group_name_H-M   'P 1'
#
loop_
_entity.id
_entity.type
_entity.pdbx_description
1 polymer ?
#
loop_
_entity_poly.entity_id
_entity_poly.type
_entity_poly.pdbx_seq_one_letter_code
_entity_poly.pdbx_strand_id
1 'polypeptide(L)'
;MKTLLVSHLAKSYKGRQVVKDVSLTVNSGQIVGLLGPNGAGKTTTFYMIVGLVPSDKGQITLGGQDITFEPIHARARLGIGYLPQESSIFRKLTVFDNLMAVLQTRKELSSTQREQQADELLDEFNITHIRNSLGMSLSGGERRRVEIARALAANPAFILLDEPFAGV
;
A
#
# COMPACT_ATOMS: atom_id res chain seq x y z
N MET A 1 -15.40 -11.01 -8.50
CA MET A 1 -15.23 -9.78 -7.70
C MET A 1 -14.55 -10.15 -6.40
N LYS A 2 -13.47 -9.48 -6.02
CA LYS A 2 -12.85 -9.68 -4.69
C LYS A 2 -13.44 -8.69 -3.69
N THR A 3 -13.58 -9.11 -2.43
CA THR A 3 -14.02 -8.27 -1.32
C THR A 3 -12.98 -8.33 -0.22
N LEU A 4 -12.58 -7.18 0.30
CA LEU A 4 -11.83 -7.05 1.55
C LEU A 4 -12.87 -6.80 2.65
N LEU A 5 -12.98 -7.72 3.60
CA LEU A 5 -13.88 -7.63 4.74
C LEU A 5 -13.04 -7.56 6.02
N VAL A 6 -13.33 -6.58 6.83
CA VAL A 6 -12.74 -6.35 8.15
C VAL A 6 -13.87 -6.38 9.16
N SER A 7 -13.77 -7.22 10.17
CA SER A 7 -14.82 -7.43 11.17
C SER A 7 -14.28 -7.27 12.58
N HIS A 8 -14.80 -6.33 13.31
CA HIS A 8 -14.59 -6.14 14.75
C HIS A 8 -13.12 -6.03 15.18
N LEU A 9 -12.27 -5.36 14.37
CA LEU A 9 -10.86 -5.17 14.73
C LEU A 9 -10.73 -4.32 15.99
N ALA A 10 -9.88 -4.78 16.90
CA ALA A 10 -9.51 -4.05 18.10
C ALA A 10 -8.00 -4.13 18.34
N LYS A 11 -7.45 -3.06 18.92
CA LYS A 11 -6.03 -2.98 19.29
C LYS A 11 -5.83 -2.14 20.53
N SER A 12 -5.01 -2.66 21.45
CA SER A 12 -4.58 -1.96 22.66
C SER A 12 -3.06 -1.96 22.78
N TYR A 13 -2.51 -0.88 23.29
CA TYR A 13 -1.09 -0.75 23.63
C TYR A 13 -0.96 -0.34 25.11
N LYS A 14 -0.24 -1.14 25.89
CA LYS A 14 0.02 -0.85 27.32
C LYS A 14 -1.26 -0.47 28.09
N GLY A 15 -2.35 -1.21 27.87
CA GLY A 15 -3.63 -0.98 28.54
C GLY A 15 -4.51 0.13 27.93
N ARG A 16 -3.99 0.92 26.98
CA ARG A 16 -4.76 1.93 26.25
C ARG A 16 -5.33 1.33 24.97
N GLN A 17 -6.66 1.34 24.86
CA GLN A 17 -7.34 0.90 23.65
C GLN A 17 -7.26 2.00 22.56
N VAL A 18 -6.54 1.70 21.48
CA VAL A 18 -6.33 2.63 20.36
C VAL A 18 -7.37 2.41 19.27
N VAL A 19 -7.72 1.15 19.00
CA VAL A 19 -8.82 0.76 18.10
C VAL A 19 -9.80 -0.07 18.93
N LYS A 20 -11.07 0.36 18.99
CA LYS A 20 -12.07 -0.26 19.86
C LYS A 20 -12.83 -1.37 19.16
N ASP A 21 -13.44 -1.04 18.03
CA ASP A 21 -14.24 -1.94 17.21
C ASP A 21 -14.38 -1.31 15.82
N VAL A 22 -13.63 -1.80 14.86
CA VAL A 22 -13.67 -1.30 13.47
C VAL A 22 -14.10 -2.43 12.56
N SER A 23 -15.19 -2.18 11.83
CA SER A 23 -15.67 -3.06 10.76
C SER A 23 -15.82 -2.25 9.49
N LEU A 24 -15.36 -2.79 8.36
CA LEU A 24 -15.50 -2.18 7.05
C LEU A 24 -15.51 -3.24 5.95
N THR A 25 -16.13 -2.89 4.84
CA THR A 25 -16.16 -3.73 3.65
C THR A 25 -15.77 -2.90 2.44
N VAL A 26 -14.85 -3.40 1.64
CA VAL A 26 -14.44 -2.78 0.37
C VAL A 26 -14.57 -3.81 -0.73
N ASN A 27 -15.37 -3.52 -1.74
CA ASN A 27 -15.49 -4.35 -2.93
C ASN A 27 -14.57 -3.85 -4.05
N SER A 28 -14.18 -4.74 -4.97
CA SER A 28 -13.44 -4.34 -6.17
C SER A 28 -14.12 -3.19 -6.89
N GLY A 29 -13.36 -2.14 -7.22
CA GLY A 29 -13.85 -0.92 -7.87
C GLY A 29 -14.45 0.12 -6.94
N GLN A 30 -14.51 -0.12 -5.62
CA GLN A 30 -14.98 0.85 -4.64
C GLN A 30 -13.83 1.66 -4.03
N ILE A 31 -14.11 2.92 -3.72
CA ILE A 31 -13.28 3.79 -2.90
C ILE A 31 -14.01 3.99 -1.57
N VAL A 32 -13.34 3.65 -0.47
CA VAL A 32 -13.88 3.80 0.88
C VAL A 32 -12.96 4.71 1.69
N GLY A 33 -13.52 5.76 2.29
CA GLY A 33 -12.80 6.68 3.16
C GLY A 33 -12.92 6.30 4.63
N LEU A 34 -11.79 6.17 5.32
CA LEU A 34 -11.73 6.03 6.77
C LEU A 34 -11.43 7.40 7.38
N LEU A 35 -12.46 8.02 7.95
CA LEU A 35 -12.38 9.39 8.49
C LEU A 35 -12.32 9.38 10.01
N GLY A 36 -11.66 10.38 10.56
CA GLY A 36 -11.58 10.58 12.01
C GLY A 36 -10.47 11.58 12.38
N PRO A 37 -10.49 12.11 13.61
CA PRO A 37 -9.46 13.03 14.08
C PRO A 37 -8.09 12.34 14.20
N ASN A 38 -7.03 13.15 14.36
CA ASN A 38 -5.70 12.64 14.66
C ASN A 38 -5.74 11.83 15.97
N GLY A 39 -5.07 10.67 15.96
CA GLY A 39 -5.08 9.74 17.10
C GLY A 39 -6.33 8.87 17.22
N ALA A 40 -7.24 8.90 16.25
CA ALA A 40 -8.44 8.03 16.25
C ALA A 40 -8.16 6.56 15.91
N GLY A 41 -6.90 6.19 15.64
CA GLY A 41 -6.53 4.82 15.31
C GLY A 41 -6.59 4.45 13.82
N LYS A 42 -6.75 5.42 12.91
CA LYS A 42 -6.80 5.18 11.45
C LYS A 42 -5.57 4.44 10.93
N THR A 43 -4.37 4.97 11.18
CA THR A 43 -3.10 4.36 10.80
C THR A 43 -2.91 2.98 11.44
N THR A 44 -3.30 2.82 12.73
CA THR A 44 -3.25 1.52 13.42
C THR A 44 -4.18 0.50 12.76
N THR A 45 -5.37 0.93 12.32
CA THR A 45 -6.30 0.09 11.56
C THR A 45 -5.66 -0.36 10.25
N PHE A 46 -5.02 0.55 9.51
CA PHE A 46 -4.28 0.21 8.29
C PHE A 46 -3.14 -0.78 8.58
N TYR A 47 -2.37 -0.56 9.64
CA TYR A 47 -1.30 -1.48 10.03
C TYR A 47 -1.80 -2.89 10.34
N MET A 48 -2.97 -3.01 10.97
CA MET A 48 -3.59 -4.32 11.19
C MET A 48 -4.02 -4.96 9.87
N ILE A 49 -4.62 -4.20 8.94
CA ILE A 49 -5.09 -4.73 7.64
C ILE A 49 -3.91 -5.16 6.76
N VAL A 50 -2.82 -4.39 6.71
CA VAL A 50 -1.65 -4.75 5.91
C VAL A 50 -0.74 -5.80 6.57
N GLY A 51 -0.91 -6.07 7.87
CA GLY A 51 -0.15 -7.08 8.60
C GLY A 51 1.16 -6.58 9.20
N LEU A 52 1.31 -5.26 9.41
CA LEU A 52 2.42 -4.65 10.16
C LEU A 52 2.25 -4.81 11.67
N VAL A 53 1.02 -4.84 12.15
CA VAL A 53 0.67 -5.00 13.57
C VAL A 53 -0.42 -6.06 13.66
N PRO A 54 -0.30 -7.05 14.59
CA PRO A 54 -1.37 -8.01 14.82
C PRO A 54 -2.57 -7.33 15.51
N SER A 55 -3.78 -7.70 15.12
CA SER A 55 -5.00 -7.32 15.83
C SER A 55 -5.13 -8.13 17.12
N ASP A 56 -5.70 -7.53 18.16
CA ASP A 56 -5.99 -8.23 19.41
C ASP A 56 -7.35 -8.97 19.32
N LYS A 57 -8.25 -8.48 18.46
CA LYS A 57 -9.57 -9.09 18.17
C LYS A 57 -9.95 -8.82 16.72
N GLY A 58 -10.96 -9.55 16.26
CA GLY A 58 -11.56 -9.38 14.96
C GLY A 58 -10.94 -10.28 13.88
N GLN A 59 -11.43 -10.11 12.67
CA GLN A 59 -11.06 -10.93 11.53
C GLN A 59 -10.89 -10.09 10.27
N ILE A 60 -9.95 -10.48 9.42
CA ILE A 60 -9.72 -9.88 8.12
C ILE A 60 -9.80 -10.97 7.06
N THR A 61 -10.68 -10.80 6.08
CA THR A 61 -10.77 -11.74 4.95
C THR A 61 -10.59 -11.01 3.63
N LEU A 62 -9.97 -11.70 2.67
CA LEU A 62 -9.77 -11.22 1.30
C LEU A 62 -10.31 -12.25 0.32
N GLY A 63 -11.39 -11.89 -0.40
CA GLY A 63 -12.04 -12.82 -1.32
C GLY A 63 -12.53 -14.10 -0.65
N GLY A 64 -12.94 -14.03 0.62
CA GLY A 64 -13.39 -15.17 1.43
C GLY A 64 -12.27 -15.94 2.14
N GLN A 65 -11.00 -15.66 1.83
CA GLN A 65 -9.86 -16.26 2.54
C GLN A 65 -9.55 -15.47 3.80
N ASP A 66 -9.45 -16.14 4.95
CA ASP A 66 -8.97 -15.52 6.19
C ASP A 66 -7.47 -15.21 6.09
N ILE A 67 -7.13 -13.95 6.31
CA ILE A 67 -5.75 -13.45 6.27
C ILE A 67 -5.34 -12.82 7.60
N THR A 68 -6.14 -12.99 8.66
CA THR A 68 -5.96 -12.29 9.95
C THR A 68 -4.58 -12.47 10.55
N PHE A 69 -4.00 -13.65 10.40
CA PHE A 69 -2.68 -13.97 10.94
C PHE A 69 -1.58 -14.06 9.86
N GLU A 70 -1.93 -13.78 8.60
CA GLU A 70 -0.94 -13.79 7.53
C GLU A 70 0.05 -12.62 7.68
N PRO A 71 1.35 -12.85 7.50
CA PRO A 71 2.34 -11.78 7.55
C PRO A 71 2.21 -10.81 6.36
N ILE A 72 2.75 -9.60 6.50
CA ILE A 72 2.66 -8.54 5.49
C ILE A 72 3.04 -9.01 4.07
N HIS A 73 4.11 -9.79 3.92
CA HIS A 73 4.55 -10.25 2.60
C HIS A 73 3.57 -11.25 1.95
N ALA A 74 2.86 -12.06 2.75
CA ALA A 74 1.83 -12.95 2.25
C ALA A 74 0.59 -12.15 1.81
N ARG A 75 0.15 -11.17 2.61
CA ARG A 75 -0.96 -10.28 2.23
C ARG A 75 -0.64 -9.45 0.99
N ALA A 76 0.60 -8.99 0.84
CA ALA A 76 1.04 -8.29 -0.37
C ALA A 76 0.93 -9.19 -1.61
N ARG A 77 1.33 -10.47 -1.53
CA ARG A 77 1.17 -11.45 -2.62
C ARG A 77 -0.30 -11.76 -2.94
N LEU A 78 -1.18 -11.67 -1.96
CA LEU A 78 -2.63 -11.83 -2.15
C LEU A 78 -3.27 -10.60 -2.79
N GLY A 79 -2.54 -9.48 -2.86
CA GLY A 79 -2.93 -8.27 -3.55
C GLY A 79 -3.34 -7.10 -2.64
N ILE A 80 -2.85 -7.04 -1.41
CA ILE A 80 -3.00 -5.85 -0.54
C ILE A 80 -1.77 -4.95 -0.71
N GLY A 81 -1.97 -3.78 -1.31
CA GLY A 81 -0.97 -2.72 -1.39
C GLY A 81 -1.11 -1.71 -0.25
N TYR A 82 -0.01 -1.06 0.09
CA TYR A 82 0.00 -0.01 1.11
C TYR A 82 0.91 1.15 0.70
N LEU A 83 0.38 2.35 0.77
CA LEU A 83 1.13 3.59 0.60
C LEU A 83 1.15 4.34 1.95
N PRO A 84 2.27 4.33 2.67
CA PRO A 84 2.40 5.02 3.95
C PRO A 84 2.36 6.54 3.78
N GLN A 85 2.06 7.24 4.89
CA GLN A 85 2.17 8.69 4.97
C GLN A 85 3.62 9.15 4.81
N GLU A 86 4.56 8.44 5.46
CA GLU A 86 5.98 8.74 5.39
C GLU A 86 6.59 8.27 4.07
N SER A 87 7.65 8.97 3.64
CA SER A 87 8.35 8.61 2.41
C SER A 87 9.00 7.23 2.48
N SER A 88 8.70 6.42 1.50
CA SER A 88 9.17 5.02 1.39
C SER A 88 10.10 4.79 0.20
N ILE A 89 10.48 5.82 -0.55
CA ILE A 89 11.32 5.69 -1.76
C ILE A 89 12.69 5.11 -1.45
N PHE A 90 13.20 4.28 -2.32
CA PHE A 90 14.60 3.81 -2.28
C PHE A 90 15.52 4.93 -2.77
N ARG A 91 16.08 5.68 -1.83
CA ARG A 91 16.78 6.96 -2.08
C ARG A 91 18.01 6.82 -3.00
N LYS A 92 18.71 5.68 -2.95
CA LYS A 92 19.92 5.40 -3.72
C LYS A 92 19.65 4.71 -5.06
N LEU A 93 18.42 4.37 -5.36
CA LEU A 93 18.01 3.82 -6.63
C LEU A 93 17.47 4.92 -7.55
N THR A 94 17.57 4.71 -8.86
CA THR A 94 16.89 5.56 -9.84
C THR A 94 15.36 5.39 -9.71
N VAL A 95 14.61 6.29 -10.31
CA VAL A 95 13.14 6.16 -10.42
C VAL A 95 12.77 4.85 -11.11
N PHE A 96 13.43 4.54 -12.22
CA PHE A 96 13.22 3.27 -12.94
C PHE A 96 13.52 2.06 -12.05
N ASP A 97 14.66 2.06 -11.35
CA ASP A 97 15.03 0.96 -10.47
C ASP A 97 14.11 0.81 -9.27
N ASN A 98 13.51 1.91 -8.77
CA ASN A 98 12.47 1.85 -7.76
C ASN A 98 11.25 1.05 -8.22
N LEU A 99 10.81 1.23 -9.47
CA LEU A 99 9.72 0.44 -10.06
C LEU A 99 10.15 -1.00 -10.32
N MET A 100 11.32 -1.19 -10.91
CA MET A 100 11.87 -2.52 -11.23
C MET A 100 12.07 -3.39 -9.99
N ALA A 101 12.46 -2.82 -8.84
CA ALA A 101 12.59 -3.55 -7.58
C ALA A 101 11.28 -4.25 -7.16
N VAL A 102 10.13 -3.66 -7.47
CA VAL A 102 8.82 -4.27 -7.23
C VAL A 102 8.42 -5.19 -8.37
N LEU A 103 8.58 -4.76 -9.62
CA LEU A 103 8.21 -5.56 -10.80
C LEU A 103 8.95 -6.89 -10.87
N GLN A 104 10.22 -6.95 -10.38
CA GLN A 104 10.99 -8.18 -10.30
C GLN A 104 10.40 -9.23 -9.36
N THR A 105 9.55 -8.83 -8.40
CA THR A 105 8.84 -9.78 -7.53
C THR A 105 7.70 -10.50 -8.24
N ARG A 106 7.25 -9.97 -9.38
CA ARG A 106 6.19 -10.51 -10.22
C ARG A 106 6.76 -11.55 -11.18
N LYS A 107 6.75 -12.80 -10.73
CA LYS A 107 7.36 -13.94 -11.46
C LYS A 107 6.64 -14.29 -12.75
N GLU A 108 5.38 -13.89 -12.89
CA GLU A 108 4.57 -14.11 -14.10
C GLU A 108 5.00 -13.20 -15.27
N LEU A 109 5.78 -12.15 -15.02
CA LEU A 109 6.24 -11.22 -16.05
C LEU A 109 7.63 -11.59 -16.56
N SER A 110 7.81 -11.56 -17.88
CA SER A 110 9.13 -11.59 -18.51
C SER A 110 9.91 -10.29 -18.26
N SER A 111 11.21 -10.27 -18.54
CA SER A 111 12.03 -9.05 -18.42
C SER A 111 11.47 -7.90 -19.26
N THR A 112 11.13 -8.18 -20.52
CA THR A 112 10.56 -7.20 -21.44
C THR A 112 9.23 -6.64 -20.94
N GLN A 113 8.35 -7.50 -20.40
CA GLN A 113 7.07 -7.07 -19.85
C GLN A 113 7.24 -6.19 -18.60
N ARG A 114 8.24 -6.47 -17.76
CA ARG A 114 8.54 -5.63 -16.59
C ARG A 114 9.01 -4.24 -17.00
N GLU A 115 9.92 -4.17 -17.99
CA GLU A 115 10.40 -2.89 -18.53
C GLU A 115 9.26 -2.09 -19.16
N GLN A 116 8.42 -2.73 -19.96
CA GLN A 116 7.23 -2.11 -20.54
C GLN A 116 6.29 -1.56 -19.46
N GLN A 117 5.98 -2.34 -18.43
CA GLN A 117 5.12 -1.88 -17.34
C GLN A 117 5.76 -0.74 -16.53
N ALA A 118 7.09 -0.75 -16.36
CA ALA A 118 7.78 0.38 -15.75
C ALA A 118 7.60 1.66 -16.58
N ASP A 119 7.81 1.58 -17.88
CA ASP A 119 7.67 2.73 -18.77
C ASP A 119 6.20 3.23 -18.86
N GLU A 120 5.22 2.33 -18.89
CA GLU A 120 3.80 2.67 -18.82
C GLU A 120 3.45 3.44 -17.52
N LEU A 121 3.95 2.99 -16.37
CA LEU A 121 3.75 3.69 -15.08
C LEU A 121 4.46 5.05 -15.06
N LEU A 122 5.66 5.15 -15.63
CA LEU A 122 6.37 6.43 -15.73
C LEU A 122 5.58 7.45 -16.54
N ASP A 123 4.97 7.03 -17.63
CA ASP A 123 4.15 7.87 -18.50
C ASP A 123 2.82 8.26 -17.81
N GLU A 124 2.11 7.30 -17.24
CA GLU A 124 0.84 7.51 -16.54
C GLU A 124 0.95 8.55 -15.41
N PHE A 125 2.07 8.51 -14.66
CA PHE A 125 2.31 9.46 -13.56
C PHE A 125 3.10 10.71 -13.97
N ASN A 126 3.37 10.91 -15.28
CA ASN A 126 4.14 12.05 -15.81
C ASN A 126 5.50 12.22 -15.13
N ILE A 127 6.23 11.13 -14.98
CA ILE A 127 7.57 11.06 -14.36
C ILE A 127 8.64 10.44 -15.27
N THR A 128 8.35 10.29 -16.57
CA THR A 128 9.29 9.77 -17.56
C THR A 128 10.56 10.61 -17.66
N HIS A 129 10.44 11.94 -17.53
CA HIS A 129 11.55 12.89 -17.58
C HIS A 129 12.57 12.72 -16.44
N ILE A 130 12.20 12.09 -15.33
CA ILE A 130 13.07 11.79 -14.19
C ILE A 130 13.42 10.31 -14.07
N ARG A 131 13.19 9.51 -15.10
CA ARG A 131 13.42 8.05 -15.14
C ARG A 131 14.76 7.63 -14.55
N ASN A 132 15.83 8.37 -14.88
CA ASN A 132 17.20 8.08 -14.45
C ASN A 132 17.67 8.88 -13.24
N SER A 133 16.82 9.72 -12.66
CA SER A 133 17.12 10.50 -11.46
C SER A 133 17.13 9.61 -10.22
N LEU A 134 18.04 9.88 -9.28
CA LEU A 134 18.08 9.17 -8.01
C LEU A 134 16.90 9.60 -7.12
N GLY A 135 16.33 8.68 -6.35
CA GLY A 135 15.23 8.96 -5.43
C GLY A 135 15.51 10.08 -4.43
N MET A 136 16.78 10.25 -4.04
CA MET A 136 17.20 11.31 -3.12
C MET A 136 17.17 12.72 -3.73
N SER A 137 17.19 12.86 -5.04
CA SER A 137 17.21 14.15 -5.75
C SER A 137 15.82 14.68 -6.12
N LEU A 138 14.77 13.90 -5.86
CA LEU A 138 13.41 14.24 -6.25
C LEU A 138 12.79 15.29 -5.34
N SER A 139 11.99 16.18 -5.91
CA SER A 139 11.07 17.04 -5.18
C SER A 139 10.02 16.20 -4.43
N GLY A 140 9.34 16.80 -3.45
CA GLY A 140 8.28 16.10 -2.68
C GLY A 140 7.17 15.54 -3.58
N GLY A 141 6.71 16.31 -4.55
CA GLY A 141 5.66 15.90 -5.48
C GLY A 141 6.09 14.79 -6.44
N GLU A 142 7.31 14.89 -6.99
CA GLU A 142 7.89 13.84 -7.85
C GLU A 142 8.05 12.54 -7.06
N ARG A 143 8.61 12.63 -5.85
CA ARG A 143 8.79 11.49 -4.96
C ARG A 143 7.47 10.78 -4.68
N ARG A 144 6.42 11.53 -4.34
CA ARG A 144 5.09 10.96 -4.07
C ARG A 144 4.51 10.24 -5.27
N ARG A 145 4.67 10.79 -6.49
CA ARG A 145 4.24 10.13 -7.73
C ARG A 145 4.99 8.82 -7.98
N VAL A 146 6.30 8.80 -7.73
CA VAL A 146 7.11 7.57 -7.85
C VAL A 146 6.66 6.52 -6.82
N GLU A 147 6.39 6.91 -5.58
CA GLU A 147 5.90 6.01 -4.53
C GLU A 147 4.54 5.39 -4.88
N ILE A 148 3.63 6.18 -5.45
CA ILE A 148 2.32 5.70 -5.93
C ILE A 148 2.52 4.73 -7.10
N ALA A 149 3.30 5.10 -8.13
CA ALA A 149 3.59 4.25 -9.26
C ALA A 149 4.22 2.91 -8.81
N ARG A 150 5.14 2.96 -7.85
CA ARG A 150 5.76 1.76 -7.27
C ARG A 150 4.74 0.88 -6.52
N ALA A 151 3.82 1.47 -5.78
CA ALA A 151 2.77 0.72 -5.10
C ALA A 151 1.85 0.00 -6.11
N LEU A 152 1.56 0.64 -7.25
CA LEU A 152 0.76 0.05 -8.33
C LEU A 152 1.53 -1.00 -9.14
N ALA A 153 2.85 -0.91 -9.23
CA ALA A 153 3.70 -1.89 -9.91
C ALA A 153 3.52 -3.32 -9.36
N ALA A 154 3.15 -3.46 -8.08
CA ALA A 154 2.80 -4.74 -7.47
C ALA A 154 1.46 -5.32 -7.98
N ASN A 155 0.69 -4.58 -8.79
CA ASN A 155 -0.66 -4.93 -9.24
C ASN A 155 -1.61 -5.31 -8.11
N PRO A 156 -1.79 -4.47 -7.09
CA PRO A 156 -2.62 -4.79 -5.95
C PRO A 156 -4.10 -4.89 -6.32
N ALA A 157 -4.83 -5.83 -5.70
CA ALA A 157 -6.29 -5.90 -5.80
C ALA A 157 -6.98 -4.82 -4.95
N PHE A 158 -6.33 -4.43 -3.84
CA PHE A 158 -6.73 -3.36 -2.94
C PHE A 158 -5.50 -2.56 -2.53
N ILE A 159 -5.63 -1.26 -2.44
CA ILE A 159 -4.57 -0.38 -1.96
C ILE A 159 -5.08 0.47 -0.79
N LEU A 160 -4.31 0.51 0.28
CA LEU A 160 -4.56 1.37 1.43
C LEU A 160 -3.66 2.59 1.32
N LEU A 161 -4.27 3.77 1.31
CA LEU A 161 -3.59 5.06 1.19
C LEU A 161 -3.71 5.80 2.53
N ASP A 162 -2.60 5.93 3.27
CA ASP A 162 -2.58 6.65 4.53
C ASP A 162 -2.18 8.11 4.28
N GLU A 163 -3.12 9.02 4.48
CA GLU A 163 -3.00 10.45 4.22
C GLU A 163 -2.29 10.78 2.88
N PRO A 164 -2.82 10.30 1.74
CA PRO A 164 -2.09 10.35 0.46
C PRO A 164 -1.76 11.76 -0.03
N PHE A 165 -2.43 12.78 0.51
CA PHE A 165 -2.24 14.20 0.15
C PHE A 165 -1.53 15.00 1.23
N ALA A 166 -1.02 14.37 2.28
CA ALA A 166 -0.26 15.07 3.32
C ALA A 166 1.01 15.69 2.71
N GLY A 167 1.19 17.00 2.90
CA GLY A 167 2.35 17.73 2.39
C GLY A 167 2.29 18.10 0.90
N VAL A 168 1.13 18.01 0.27
CA VAL A 168 0.88 18.51 -1.09
C VAL A 168 0.32 19.92 -1.05
#